data_057c4ca198f1d9880ce77082f648705c
#
_entry.id   057c4ca198f1d9880ce77082f648705c
#
_cell.length_a   1.000
_cell.length_b   1.000
_cell.length_c   1.000
_cell.angle_alpha   90.00
_cell.angle_beta   90.00
_cell.angle_gamma   90.00
#
_symmetry.space_group_name_H-M   'P 1'
#
loop_
_entity.id
_entity.type
_entity.pdbx_description
1 polymer ?
#
loop_
_entity_poly.entity_id
_entity_poly.type
_entity_poly.pdbx_seq_one_letter_code
_entity_poly.pdbx_strand_id
1 'polypeptide(L)'
;MKRDLKMMDFKDGKREKKIIKTAFIGIVTNFFLAGAKIFIAMVSNSVALISDAINNISDAGSSIITIFGSKLASKMPDEDHPYGYGRTEYIGGLIVSVIVLMLGFQFLKTSVENIFAPEPTNFTMPFLVFLFCAIFVKFALGFYYKKIGKETKSISLRAVGQEALGDAIISCVILVSAALSYFANIQIDGYAGALASFFIIINGVLLIKEIFYKIIG
;
A
#
# COMPACT_ATOMS: atom_id res chain seq x y z
N MET A 1 31.79 -23.47 -12.31
CA MET A 1 30.40 -23.84 -12.62
C MET A 1 29.60 -24.33 -11.42
N LYS A 2 29.85 -25.51 -10.77
CA LYS A 2 29.05 -25.92 -9.57
C LYS A 2 29.16 -24.98 -8.37
N ARG A 3 30.29 -24.33 -8.15
CA ARG A 3 30.53 -23.39 -7.04
C ARG A 3 29.80 -22.05 -7.26
N ASP A 4 29.71 -21.62 -8.52
CA ASP A 4 29.01 -20.40 -8.91
C ASP A 4 27.50 -20.59 -8.84
N LEU A 5 26.96 -21.73 -9.27
CA LEU A 5 25.57 -22.11 -9.10
C LEU A 5 25.15 -22.15 -7.63
N LYS A 6 25.96 -22.73 -6.75
CA LYS A 6 25.68 -22.78 -5.31
C LYS A 6 25.76 -21.41 -4.63
N MET A 7 26.59 -20.50 -5.14
CA MET A 7 26.64 -19.11 -4.65
C MET A 7 25.47 -18.26 -5.16
N MET A 8 24.97 -18.51 -6.36
CA MET A 8 23.76 -17.86 -6.89
C MET A 8 22.53 -18.31 -6.10
N ASP A 9 22.33 -19.61 -5.90
CA ASP A 9 21.23 -20.19 -5.10
C ASP A 9 21.20 -19.64 -3.65
N PHE A 10 22.39 -19.52 -3.03
CA PHE A 10 22.53 -18.95 -1.69
C PHE A 10 22.20 -17.44 -1.61
N LYS A 11 22.51 -16.67 -2.66
CA LYS A 11 22.14 -15.25 -2.77
C LYS A 11 20.65 -15.06 -3.00
N ASP A 12 20.05 -15.90 -3.85
CA ASP A 12 18.62 -15.83 -4.17
C ASP A 12 17.77 -16.25 -2.96
N GLY A 13 18.14 -17.27 -2.21
CA GLY A 13 17.47 -17.65 -0.97
C GLY A 13 17.55 -16.60 0.14
N LYS A 14 18.66 -15.84 0.24
CA LYS A 14 18.75 -14.72 1.18
C LYS A 14 17.89 -13.54 0.74
N ARG A 15 17.83 -13.24 -0.57
CA ARG A 15 16.99 -12.21 -1.17
C ARG A 15 15.51 -12.51 -0.89
N GLU A 16 15.07 -13.72 -1.21
CA GLU A 16 13.69 -14.18 -0.99
C GLU A 16 13.27 -14.04 0.49
N LYS A 17 14.07 -14.59 1.40
CA LYS A 17 13.79 -14.50 2.85
C LYS A 17 13.64 -13.05 3.31
N LYS A 18 14.43 -12.12 2.78
CA LYS A 18 14.36 -10.71 3.13
C LYS A 18 13.07 -10.07 2.62
N ILE A 19 12.64 -10.40 1.40
CA ILE A 19 11.38 -9.94 0.81
C ILE A 19 10.20 -10.46 1.62
N ILE A 20 10.14 -11.77 1.87
CA ILE A 20 9.06 -12.41 2.65
C ILE A 20 8.95 -11.83 4.05
N LYS A 21 10.08 -11.68 4.76
CA LYS A 21 10.10 -11.09 6.10
C LYS A 21 9.55 -9.66 6.09
N THR A 22 9.93 -8.86 5.11
CA THR A 22 9.48 -7.47 4.98
C THR A 22 7.99 -7.39 4.68
N ALA A 23 7.50 -8.21 3.73
CA ALA A 23 6.08 -8.29 3.41
C ALA A 23 5.25 -8.79 4.61
N PHE A 24 5.74 -9.77 5.37
CA PHE A 24 5.07 -10.26 6.57
C PHE A 24 4.92 -9.18 7.65
N ILE A 25 5.96 -8.35 7.86
CA ILE A 25 5.88 -7.20 8.77
C ILE A 25 4.75 -6.27 8.35
N GLY A 26 4.61 -6.01 7.05
CA GLY A 26 3.53 -5.18 6.54
C GLY A 26 2.15 -5.79 6.72
N ILE A 27 2.00 -7.09 6.48
CA ILE A 27 0.72 -7.79 6.72
C ILE A 27 0.29 -7.59 8.18
N VAL A 28 1.19 -7.89 9.12
CA VAL A 28 0.90 -7.74 10.55
C VAL A 28 0.55 -6.29 10.91
N THR A 29 1.33 -5.33 10.39
CA THR A 29 1.09 -3.89 10.63
C THR A 29 -0.26 -3.45 10.08
N ASN A 30 -0.58 -3.83 8.83
CA ASN A 30 -1.84 -3.44 8.20
C ASN A 30 -3.06 -4.08 8.88
N PHE A 31 -2.98 -5.34 9.30
CA PHE A 31 -4.06 -5.96 10.09
C PHE A 31 -4.24 -5.31 11.45
N PHE A 32 -3.14 -4.94 12.13
CA PHE A 32 -3.21 -4.21 13.39
C PHE A 32 -3.88 -2.84 13.21
N LEU A 33 -3.46 -2.08 12.19
CA LEU A 33 -4.05 -0.77 11.88
C LEU A 33 -5.52 -0.90 11.48
N ALA A 34 -5.88 -1.91 10.67
CA ALA A 34 -7.26 -2.18 10.28
C ALA A 34 -8.13 -2.48 11.51
N GLY A 35 -7.69 -3.39 12.38
CA GLY A 35 -8.41 -3.75 13.59
C GLY A 35 -8.62 -2.56 14.54
N ALA A 36 -7.58 -1.75 14.75
CA ALA A 36 -7.68 -0.54 15.57
C ALA A 36 -8.62 0.50 14.94
N LYS A 37 -8.57 0.71 13.63
CA LYS A 37 -9.47 1.62 12.91
C LYS A 37 -10.92 1.15 12.97
N ILE A 38 -11.18 -0.15 12.79
CA ILE A 38 -12.54 -0.72 12.91
C ILE A 38 -13.09 -0.47 14.33
N PHE A 39 -12.28 -0.76 15.35
CA PHE A 39 -12.71 -0.54 16.73
C PHE A 39 -13.08 0.91 17.00
N ILE A 40 -12.25 1.85 16.57
CA ILE A 40 -12.53 3.29 16.72
C ILE A 40 -13.73 3.71 15.88
N ALA A 41 -13.86 3.19 14.66
CA ALA A 41 -14.99 3.48 13.76
C ALA A 41 -16.33 3.06 14.37
N MET A 42 -16.38 1.91 15.03
CA MET A 42 -17.59 1.44 15.74
C MET A 42 -17.97 2.35 16.91
N VAL A 43 -16.98 2.90 17.61
CA VAL A 43 -17.22 3.82 18.74
C VAL A 43 -17.59 5.23 18.26
N SER A 44 -16.99 5.70 17.16
CA SER A 44 -17.19 7.06 16.62
C SER A 44 -18.28 7.14 15.54
N ASN A 45 -18.83 6.00 15.12
CA ASN A 45 -19.79 5.89 14.02
C ASN A 45 -19.27 6.55 12.71
N SER A 46 -17.98 6.43 12.44
CA SER A 46 -17.31 7.07 11.30
C SER A 46 -17.18 6.12 10.10
N VAL A 47 -17.95 6.38 9.05
CA VAL A 47 -17.89 5.63 7.78
C VAL A 47 -16.53 5.82 7.09
N ALA A 48 -15.94 7.02 7.17
CA ALA A 48 -14.62 7.30 6.61
C ALA A 48 -13.54 6.40 7.23
N LEU A 49 -13.61 6.15 8.53
CA LEU A 49 -12.66 5.29 9.22
C LEU A 49 -12.83 3.82 8.87
N ILE A 50 -14.07 3.37 8.61
CA ILE A 50 -14.32 2.00 8.10
C ILE A 50 -13.68 1.84 6.71
N SER A 51 -13.85 2.82 5.83
CA SER A 51 -13.26 2.80 4.49
C SER A 51 -11.73 2.75 4.56
N ASP A 52 -11.11 3.53 5.45
CA ASP A 52 -9.66 3.53 5.67
C ASP A 52 -9.17 2.19 6.31
N ALA A 53 -9.97 1.54 7.15
CA ALA A 53 -9.68 0.20 7.66
C ALA A 53 -9.72 -0.87 6.56
N ILE A 54 -10.71 -0.81 5.66
CA ILE A 54 -10.81 -1.70 4.49
C ILE A 54 -9.60 -1.50 3.58
N ASN A 55 -9.13 -0.26 3.40
CA ASN A 55 -7.90 0.01 2.67
C ASN A 55 -6.68 -0.71 3.28
N ASN A 56 -6.51 -0.67 4.60
CA ASN A 56 -5.42 -1.40 5.26
C ASN A 56 -5.52 -2.93 5.10
N ILE A 57 -6.73 -3.49 5.00
CA ILE A 57 -6.91 -4.91 4.67
C ILE A 57 -6.47 -5.20 3.23
N SER A 58 -6.79 -4.31 2.30
CA SER A 58 -6.34 -4.39 0.90
C SER A 58 -4.81 -4.33 0.78
N ASP A 59 -4.14 -3.49 1.58
CA ASP A 59 -2.67 -3.40 1.66
C ASP A 59 -2.04 -4.71 2.17
N ALA A 60 -2.71 -5.36 3.13
CA ALA A 60 -2.28 -6.69 3.58
C ALA A 60 -2.39 -7.71 2.42
N GLY A 61 -3.45 -7.64 1.61
CA GLY A 61 -3.62 -8.43 0.39
C GLY A 61 -2.49 -8.19 -0.62
N SER A 62 -2.13 -6.94 -0.88
CA SER A 62 -1.00 -6.56 -1.74
C SER A 62 0.32 -7.15 -1.23
N SER A 63 0.54 -7.15 0.09
CA SER A 63 1.72 -7.76 0.72
C SER A 63 1.73 -9.29 0.56
N ILE A 64 0.58 -9.95 0.62
CA ILE A 64 0.43 -11.39 0.36
C ILE A 64 0.81 -11.72 -1.08
N ILE A 65 0.30 -10.95 -2.05
CA ILE A 65 0.64 -11.09 -3.48
C ILE A 65 2.15 -10.94 -3.68
N THR A 66 2.79 -10.00 -2.98
CA THR A 66 4.25 -9.81 -3.01
C THR A 66 5.02 -11.04 -2.53
N ILE A 67 4.53 -11.71 -1.47
CA ILE A 67 5.14 -12.96 -0.96
C ILE A 67 5.03 -14.06 -2.01
N PHE A 68 3.84 -14.29 -2.56
CA PHE A 68 3.63 -15.32 -3.56
C PHE A 68 4.45 -15.06 -4.83
N GLY A 69 4.45 -13.83 -5.34
CA GLY A 69 5.23 -13.42 -6.50
C GLY A 69 6.74 -13.64 -6.30
N SER A 70 7.27 -13.26 -5.14
CA SER A 70 8.69 -13.44 -4.83
C SER A 70 9.08 -14.91 -4.66
N LYS A 71 8.21 -15.71 -4.00
CA LYS A 71 8.44 -17.16 -3.84
C LYS A 71 8.41 -17.89 -5.17
N LEU A 72 7.50 -17.52 -6.06
CA LEU A 72 7.40 -18.15 -7.38
C LEU A 72 8.58 -17.71 -8.27
N ALA A 73 9.00 -16.45 -8.21
CA ALA A 73 10.13 -15.95 -8.98
C ALA A 73 11.48 -16.60 -8.60
N SER A 74 11.61 -17.13 -7.39
CA SER A 74 12.81 -17.85 -6.93
C SER A 74 12.84 -19.32 -7.31
N LYS A 75 11.76 -19.86 -7.92
CA LYS A 75 11.71 -21.25 -8.38
C LYS A 75 12.68 -21.47 -9.55
N MET A 76 13.43 -22.57 -9.51
CA MET A 76 14.33 -22.93 -10.59
C MET A 76 13.58 -23.21 -11.91
N PRO A 77 14.26 -22.99 -13.08
CA PRO A 77 13.71 -23.40 -14.36
C PRO A 77 13.30 -24.87 -14.40
N ASP A 78 12.18 -25.18 -15.05
CA ASP A 78 11.70 -26.52 -15.32
C ASP A 78 11.42 -26.71 -16.82
N GLU A 79 10.94 -27.90 -17.22
CA GLU A 79 10.70 -28.22 -18.64
C GLU A 79 9.65 -27.29 -19.27
N ASP A 80 8.64 -26.87 -18.50
CA ASP A 80 7.58 -25.96 -18.96
C ASP A 80 8.02 -24.50 -18.98
N HIS A 81 9.01 -24.14 -18.16
CA HIS A 81 9.53 -22.77 -18.02
C HIS A 81 11.06 -22.72 -18.07
N PRO A 82 11.66 -22.92 -19.27
CA PRO A 82 13.11 -23.00 -19.45
C PRO A 82 13.87 -21.73 -19.01
N TYR A 83 13.20 -20.58 -19.07
CA TYR A 83 13.76 -19.27 -18.66
C TYR A 83 13.49 -18.92 -17.18
N GLY A 84 12.88 -19.87 -16.43
CA GLY A 84 12.50 -19.69 -15.02
C GLY A 84 11.29 -18.77 -14.82
N TYR A 85 11.01 -18.49 -13.56
CA TYR A 85 9.80 -17.79 -13.12
C TYR A 85 10.05 -16.31 -12.74
N GLY A 86 11.21 -15.75 -13.07
CA GLY A 86 11.59 -14.38 -12.65
C GLY A 86 10.60 -13.29 -13.06
N ARG A 87 9.84 -13.49 -14.14
CA ARG A 87 8.82 -12.53 -14.60
C ARG A 87 7.55 -12.50 -13.75
N THR A 88 7.30 -13.50 -12.90
CA THR A 88 6.10 -13.56 -12.04
C THR A 88 6.09 -12.47 -10.97
N GLU A 89 7.27 -11.97 -10.56
CA GLU A 89 7.37 -10.82 -9.66
C GLU A 89 6.81 -9.54 -10.31
N TYR A 90 7.01 -9.37 -11.62
CA TYR A 90 6.43 -8.22 -12.37
C TYR A 90 4.91 -8.32 -12.45
N ILE A 91 4.36 -9.54 -12.62
CA ILE A 91 2.91 -9.77 -12.62
C ILE A 91 2.33 -9.40 -11.26
N GLY A 92 2.97 -9.81 -10.16
CA GLY A 92 2.57 -9.42 -8.81
C GLY A 92 2.54 -7.90 -8.62
N GLY A 93 3.61 -7.20 -9.07
CA GLY A 93 3.67 -5.74 -9.04
C GLY A 93 2.57 -5.08 -9.89
N LEU A 94 2.23 -5.67 -11.05
CA LEU A 94 1.13 -5.17 -11.91
C LEU A 94 -0.23 -5.30 -11.22
N ILE A 95 -0.50 -6.43 -10.58
CA ILE A 95 -1.74 -6.65 -9.84
C ILE A 95 -1.88 -5.59 -8.73
N VAL A 96 -0.83 -5.38 -7.94
CA VAL A 96 -0.80 -4.34 -6.90
C VAL A 96 -1.10 -2.96 -7.50
N SER A 97 -0.45 -2.62 -8.62
CA SER A 97 -0.65 -1.32 -9.28
C SER A 97 -2.08 -1.10 -9.77
N VAL A 98 -2.73 -2.15 -10.28
CA VAL A 98 -4.15 -2.10 -10.70
C VAL A 98 -5.05 -1.89 -9.49
N ILE A 99 -4.79 -2.59 -8.37
CA ILE A 99 -5.54 -2.41 -7.12
C ILE A 99 -5.42 -0.96 -6.63
N VAL A 100 -4.19 -0.40 -6.62
CA VAL A 100 -3.94 1.01 -6.25
C VAL A 100 -4.75 1.97 -7.11
N LEU A 101 -4.78 1.74 -8.43
CA LEU A 101 -5.59 2.56 -9.34
C LEU A 101 -7.08 2.45 -9.05
N MET A 102 -7.61 1.25 -8.84
CA MET A 102 -9.02 1.04 -8.50
C MET A 102 -9.40 1.78 -7.22
N LEU A 103 -8.57 1.68 -6.18
CA LEU A 103 -8.76 2.40 -4.93
C LEU A 103 -8.69 3.92 -5.14
N GLY A 104 -7.75 4.41 -5.93
CA GLY A 104 -7.64 5.83 -6.27
C GLY A 104 -8.92 6.37 -6.93
N PHE A 105 -9.48 5.67 -7.90
CA PHE A 105 -10.75 6.04 -8.54
C PHE A 105 -11.94 5.96 -7.58
N GLN A 106 -12.00 4.94 -6.74
CA GLN A 106 -13.03 4.81 -5.72
C GLN A 106 -12.99 5.96 -4.71
N PHE A 107 -11.80 6.31 -4.22
CA PHE A 107 -11.61 7.46 -3.33
C PHE A 107 -11.99 8.78 -4.01
N LEU A 108 -11.62 8.97 -5.28
CA LEU A 108 -11.99 10.16 -6.04
C LEU A 108 -13.52 10.29 -6.12
N LYS A 109 -14.21 9.19 -6.45
CA LYS A 109 -15.69 9.17 -6.50
C LYS A 109 -16.30 9.57 -5.15
N THR A 110 -15.90 8.92 -4.06
CA THR A 110 -16.39 9.21 -2.71
C THR A 110 -16.10 10.66 -2.30
N SER A 111 -14.93 11.17 -2.65
CA SER A 111 -14.55 12.56 -2.35
C SER A 111 -15.40 13.56 -3.10
N VAL A 112 -15.71 13.30 -4.39
CA VAL A 112 -16.61 14.14 -5.18
C VAL A 112 -18.02 14.09 -4.62
N GLU A 113 -18.52 12.91 -4.22
CA GLU A 113 -19.82 12.78 -3.55
C GLU A 113 -19.88 13.61 -2.26
N ASN A 114 -18.81 13.58 -1.45
CA ASN A 114 -18.71 14.39 -0.22
C ASN A 114 -18.61 15.91 -0.47
N ILE A 115 -18.11 16.35 -1.62
CA ILE A 115 -18.14 17.77 -1.99
C ILE A 115 -19.58 18.27 -2.18
N PHE A 116 -20.42 17.46 -2.85
CA PHE A 116 -21.80 17.82 -3.15
C PHE A 116 -22.78 17.53 -2.02
N ALA A 117 -22.49 16.54 -1.18
CA ALA A 117 -23.33 16.16 -0.03
C ALA A 117 -22.42 15.94 1.18
N PRO A 118 -21.94 17.02 1.86
CA PRO A 118 -21.07 16.91 2.99
C PRO A 118 -21.75 16.17 4.15
N GLU A 119 -21.18 15.03 4.55
CA GLU A 119 -21.65 14.31 5.74
C GLU A 119 -21.06 14.92 7.01
N PRO A 120 -21.86 15.18 8.06
CA PRO A 120 -21.37 15.69 9.33
C PRO A 120 -20.46 14.64 9.99
N THR A 121 -19.18 14.93 10.06
CA THR A 121 -18.19 14.04 10.67
C THR A 121 -18.02 14.41 12.15
N ASN A 122 -18.25 13.44 13.03
CA ASN A 122 -18.05 13.59 14.48
C ASN A 122 -16.64 13.12 14.87
N PHE A 123 -15.65 13.97 14.67
CA PHE A 123 -14.29 13.67 15.10
C PHE A 123 -14.13 13.90 16.60
N THR A 124 -13.37 13.00 17.25
CA THR A 124 -13.02 13.11 18.67
C THR A 124 -11.50 13.21 18.82
N MET A 125 -11.04 13.82 19.92
CA MET A 125 -9.60 13.94 20.20
C MET A 125 -8.84 12.59 20.16
N PRO A 126 -9.32 11.50 20.77
CA PRO A 126 -8.67 10.20 20.65
C PRO A 126 -8.51 9.72 19.20
N PHE A 127 -9.47 10.00 18.32
CA PHE A 127 -9.37 9.70 16.91
C PHE A 127 -8.23 10.45 16.22
N LEU A 128 -8.12 11.75 16.46
CA LEU A 128 -7.03 12.56 15.87
C LEU A 128 -5.65 12.06 16.32
N VAL A 129 -5.49 11.74 17.59
CA VAL A 129 -4.23 11.19 18.14
C VAL A 129 -3.92 9.83 17.52
N PHE A 130 -4.90 8.94 17.40
CA PHE A 130 -4.71 7.65 16.76
C PHE A 130 -4.31 7.79 15.30
N LEU A 131 -5.02 8.64 14.54
CA LEU A 131 -4.73 8.89 13.13
C LEU A 131 -3.32 9.46 12.93
N PHE A 132 -2.90 10.38 13.80
CA PHE A 132 -1.55 10.91 13.83
C PHE A 132 -0.50 9.79 14.02
N CYS A 133 -0.68 8.91 15.00
CA CYS A 133 0.20 7.78 15.23
C CYS A 133 0.21 6.80 14.03
N ALA A 134 -0.95 6.51 13.44
CA ALA A 134 -1.09 5.63 12.29
C ALA A 134 -0.33 6.15 11.07
N ILE A 135 -0.33 7.47 10.85
CA ILE A 135 0.43 8.13 9.79
C ILE A 135 1.94 7.84 9.93
N PHE A 136 2.50 8.00 11.14
CA PHE A 136 3.92 7.70 11.36
C PHE A 136 4.26 6.25 11.10
N VAL A 137 3.39 5.32 11.52
CA VAL A 137 3.56 3.89 11.25
C VAL A 137 3.57 3.62 9.75
N LYS A 138 2.63 4.20 8.99
CA LYS A 138 2.55 4.06 7.53
C LYS A 138 3.78 4.67 6.82
N PHE A 139 4.24 5.85 7.21
CA PHE A 139 5.47 6.41 6.66
C PHE A 139 6.69 5.52 6.93
N ALA A 140 6.86 5.06 8.17
CA ALA A 140 7.96 4.17 8.53
C ALA A 140 7.92 2.87 7.72
N LEU A 141 6.75 2.28 7.55
CA LEU A 141 6.53 1.07 6.76
C LEU A 141 6.84 1.31 5.27
N GLY A 142 6.34 2.40 4.69
CA GLY A 142 6.59 2.75 3.29
C GLY A 142 8.07 2.98 2.98
N PHE A 143 8.78 3.72 3.82
CA PHE A 143 10.24 3.91 3.68
C PHE A 143 11.00 2.60 3.86
N TYR A 144 10.61 1.76 4.82
CA TYR A 144 11.20 0.46 5.04
C TYR A 144 11.04 -0.45 3.81
N TYR A 145 9.84 -0.55 3.25
CA TYR A 145 9.56 -1.28 2.02
C TYR A 145 10.41 -0.78 0.84
N LYS A 146 10.46 0.54 0.62
CA LYS A 146 11.27 1.13 -0.46
C LYS A 146 12.76 0.86 -0.29
N LYS A 147 13.27 0.93 0.93
CA LYS A 147 14.68 0.61 1.24
C LYS A 147 14.98 -0.85 0.90
N ILE A 148 14.22 -1.79 1.46
CA ILE A 148 14.44 -3.22 1.22
C ILE A 148 14.16 -3.58 -0.25
N GLY A 149 13.16 -3.00 -0.88
CA GLY A 149 12.87 -3.17 -2.30
C GLY A 149 14.01 -2.72 -3.21
N LYS A 150 14.72 -1.63 -2.87
CA LYS A 150 15.95 -1.21 -3.57
C LYS A 150 17.09 -2.20 -3.36
N GLU A 151 17.34 -2.62 -2.12
CA GLU A 151 18.43 -3.55 -1.77
C GLU A 151 18.23 -4.93 -2.42
N THR A 152 16.99 -5.41 -2.47
CA THR A 152 16.64 -6.72 -3.06
C THR A 152 16.30 -6.63 -4.54
N LYS A 153 16.29 -5.43 -5.13
CA LYS A 153 15.81 -5.17 -6.51
C LYS A 153 14.39 -5.70 -6.75
N SER A 154 13.57 -5.79 -5.69
CA SER A 154 12.18 -6.24 -5.78
C SER A 154 11.27 -5.10 -6.19
N ILE A 155 10.59 -5.26 -7.33
CA ILE A 155 9.63 -4.30 -7.86
C ILE A 155 8.35 -4.34 -7.03
N SER A 156 7.90 -5.55 -6.65
CA SER A 156 6.70 -5.71 -5.83
C SER A 156 6.83 -5.01 -4.48
N LEU A 157 7.99 -5.15 -3.77
CA LEU A 157 8.21 -4.41 -2.52
C LEU A 157 8.27 -2.89 -2.74
N ARG A 158 8.83 -2.43 -3.87
CA ARG A 158 8.84 -1.00 -4.19
C ARG A 158 7.43 -0.48 -4.47
N ALA A 159 6.60 -1.28 -5.14
CA ALA A 159 5.20 -0.98 -5.41
C ALA A 159 4.40 -0.83 -4.10
N VAL A 160 4.44 -1.85 -3.24
CA VAL A 160 3.78 -1.82 -1.92
C VAL A 160 4.31 -0.68 -1.04
N GLY A 161 5.61 -0.36 -1.13
CA GLY A 161 6.19 0.79 -0.44
C GLY A 161 5.68 2.14 -0.95
N GLN A 162 5.40 2.26 -2.24
CA GLN A 162 4.81 3.45 -2.83
C GLN A 162 3.34 3.60 -2.42
N GLU A 163 2.59 2.50 -2.41
CA GLU A 163 1.23 2.39 -1.90
C GLU A 163 1.16 2.88 -0.44
N ALA A 164 1.97 2.31 0.46
CA ALA A 164 2.00 2.69 1.87
C ALA A 164 2.33 4.19 2.10
N LEU A 165 3.21 4.78 1.27
CA LEU A 165 3.48 6.22 1.32
C LEU A 165 2.31 7.05 0.79
N GLY A 166 1.63 6.59 -0.24
CA GLY A 166 0.40 7.21 -0.74
C GLY A 166 -0.67 7.27 0.35
N ASP A 167 -0.89 6.15 1.02
CA ASP A 167 -1.85 6.06 2.15
C ASP A 167 -1.48 6.99 3.31
N ALA A 168 -0.18 7.10 3.62
CA ALA A 168 0.28 8.03 4.65
C ALA A 168 -0.04 9.49 4.27
N ILE A 169 0.13 9.86 2.99
CA ILE A 169 -0.21 11.21 2.50
C ILE A 169 -1.72 11.44 2.59
N ILE A 170 -2.54 10.46 2.19
CA ILE A 170 -4.00 10.56 2.31
C ILE A 170 -4.40 10.72 3.78
N SER A 171 -3.83 9.90 4.65
CA SER A 171 -4.10 10.00 6.09
C SER A 171 -3.69 11.36 6.67
N CYS A 172 -2.60 12.00 6.18
CA CYS A 172 -2.24 13.37 6.54
C CYS A 172 -3.32 14.37 6.10
N VAL A 173 -3.82 14.24 4.88
CA VAL A 173 -4.87 15.13 4.35
C VAL A 173 -6.16 14.96 5.16
N ILE A 174 -6.54 13.72 5.48
CA ILE A 174 -7.70 13.41 6.34
C ILE A 174 -7.50 13.97 7.75
N LEU A 175 -6.30 13.86 8.31
CA LEU A 175 -6.00 14.42 9.64
C LEU A 175 -6.14 15.94 9.68
N VAL A 176 -5.62 16.65 8.67
CA VAL A 176 -5.74 18.11 8.55
C VAL A 176 -7.21 18.49 8.40
N SER A 177 -7.94 17.80 7.55
CA SER A 177 -9.37 18.01 7.33
C SER A 177 -10.17 17.76 8.62
N ALA A 178 -9.90 16.66 9.31
CA ALA A 178 -10.54 16.31 10.58
C ALA A 178 -10.23 17.34 11.68
N ALA A 179 -8.99 17.85 11.74
CA ALA A 179 -8.61 18.90 12.68
C ALA A 179 -9.34 20.22 12.39
N LEU A 180 -9.45 20.62 11.13
CA LEU A 180 -10.20 21.82 10.74
C LEU A 180 -11.69 21.67 11.03
N SER A 181 -12.27 20.50 10.79
CA SER A 181 -13.65 20.21 11.15
C SER A 181 -13.86 20.28 12.66
N TYR A 182 -12.96 19.71 13.46
CA TYR A 182 -13.04 19.68 14.91
C TYR A 182 -12.86 21.05 15.57
N PHE A 183 -11.86 21.85 15.12
CA PHE A 183 -11.52 23.13 15.75
C PHE A 183 -12.24 24.33 15.14
N ALA A 184 -12.55 24.29 13.86
CA ALA A 184 -13.07 25.43 13.10
C ALA A 184 -14.48 25.21 12.53
N ASN A 185 -15.06 24.03 12.65
CA ASN A 185 -16.33 23.63 11.99
C ASN A 185 -16.33 23.84 10.47
N ILE A 186 -15.16 23.71 9.83
CA ILE A 186 -15.01 23.84 8.38
C ILE A 186 -14.96 22.45 7.76
N GLN A 187 -15.92 22.11 6.92
CA GLN A 187 -15.97 20.83 6.23
C GLN A 187 -15.28 20.94 4.86
N ILE A 188 -14.02 20.48 4.80
CA ILE A 188 -13.24 20.45 3.55
C ILE A 188 -12.83 19.04 3.13
N ASP A 189 -13.41 18.01 3.77
CA ASP A 189 -13.04 16.60 3.59
C ASP A 189 -13.12 16.14 2.14
N GLY A 190 -14.16 16.53 1.41
CA GLY A 190 -14.32 16.20 0.01
C GLY A 190 -13.18 16.75 -0.87
N TYR A 191 -12.77 18.00 -0.67
CA TYR A 191 -11.67 18.61 -1.44
C TYR A 191 -10.33 17.97 -1.12
N ALA A 192 -10.08 17.73 0.16
CA ALA A 192 -8.86 17.08 0.62
C ALA A 192 -8.75 15.64 0.08
N GLY A 193 -9.85 14.89 0.13
CA GLY A 193 -9.94 13.55 -0.42
C GLY A 193 -9.75 13.49 -1.94
N ALA A 194 -10.33 14.43 -2.69
CA ALA A 194 -10.16 14.52 -4.14
C ALA A 194 -8.70 14.78 -4.53
N LEU A 195 -8.01 15.69 -3.84
CA LEU A 195 -6.59 15.96 -4.05
C LEU A 195 -5.74 14.71 -3.78
N ALA A 196 -5.97 14.05 -2.66
CA ALA A 196 -5.26 12.83 -2.30
C ALA A 196 -5.48 11.70 -3.33
N SER A 197 -6.72 11.51 -3.77
CA SER A 197 -7.09 10.51 -4.79
C SER A 197 -6.36 10.73 -6.11
N PHE A 198 -6.22 11.99 -6.51
CA PHE A 198 -5.49 12.36 -7.72
C PHE A 198 -4.01 11.94 -7.64
N PHE A 199 -3.36 12.13 -6.49
CA PHE A 199 -1.98 11.67 -6.26
C PHE A 199 -1.86 10.15 -6.32
N ILE A 200 -2.84 9.40 -5.79
CA ILE A 200 -2.85 7.93 -5.86
C ILE A 200 -2.93 7.47 -7.30
N ILE A 201 -3.86 8.03 -8.07
CA ILE A 201 -4.05 7.68 -9.48
C ILE A 201 -2.77 7.93 -10.28
N ILE A 202 -2.12 9.08 -10.10
CA ILE A 202 -0.85 9.38 -10.76
C ILE A 202 0.21 8.34 -10.40
N ASN A 203 0.38 8.03 -9.12
CA ASN A 203 1.36 7.06 -8.65
C ASN A 203 1.08 5.65 -9.20
N GLY A 204 -0.19 5.23 -9.24
CA GLY A 204 -0.59 3.95 -9.83
C GLY A 204 -0.26 3.86 -11.32
N VAL A 205 -0.56 4.91 -12.09
CA VAL A 205 -0.22 4.97 -13.52
C VAL A 205 1.28 4.92 -13.75
N LEU A 206 2.07 5.68 -12.99
CA LEU A 206 3.53 5.69 -13.11
C LEU A 206 4.14 4.32 -12.79
N LEU A 207 3.57 3.62 -11.80
CA LEU A 207 4.02 2.29 -11.41
C LEU A 207 3.72 1.26 -12.50
N ILE A 208 2.51 1.27 -13.08
CA ILE A 208 2.15 0.42 -14.23
C ILE A 208 3.13 0.67 -15.39
N LYS A 209 3.38 1.93 -15.70
CA LYS A 209 4.31 2.30 -16.77
C LYS A 209 5.72 1.74 -16.52
N GLU A 210 6.25 1.86 -15.30
CA GLU A 210 7.57 1.29 -14.95
C GLU A 210 7.62 -0.23 -15.14
N ILE A 211 6.55 -0.93 -14.73
CA ILE A 211 6.46 -2.38 -14.86
C ILE A 211 6.37 -2.80 -16.33
N PHE A 212 5.54 -2.13 -17.11
CA PHE A 212 5.39 -2.40 -18.54
C PHE A 212 6.73 -2.30 -19.28
N TYR A 213 7.50 -1.23 -19.06
CA TYR A 213 8.82 -1.09 -19.67
C TYR A 213 9.78 -2.22 -19.33
N LYS A 214 9.66 -2.81 -18.13
CA LYS A 214 10.52 -3.91 -17.69
C LYS A 214 10.05 -5.29 -18.17
N ILE A 215 8.79 -5.43 -18.55
CA ILE A 215 8.27 -6.68 -19.15
C ILE A 215 8.61 -6.77 -20.64
N ILE A 216 8.56 -5.62 -21.32
CA ILE A 216 8.74 -5.56 -22.77
C ILE A 216 10.22 -5.60 -23.16
N GLY A 217 11.13 -5.13 -22.34
CA GLY A 217 12.57 -5.15 -22.60
C GLY A 217 13.25 -3.86 -22.23
#